data_29d5771069a28550e939515ce385f6dd
#
_entry.id   29d5771069a28550e939515ce385f6dd
#
_cell.length_a   1.000
_cell.length_b   1.000
_cell.length_c   1.000
_cell.angle_alpha   90.00
_cell.angle_beta   90.00
_cell.angle_gamma   90.00
#
_symmetry.space_group_name_H-M   'P 1'
#
loop_
_entity.id
_entity.type
_entity.pdbx_description
1 polymer ?
#
loop_
_entity_poly.entity_id
_entity_poly.type
_entity_poly.pdbx_seq_one_letter_code
_entity_poly.pdbx_strand_id
1 'polypeptide(L)'
;ISIDQTFALFFFEKTKTTQKVLFHLKYKNNPAVGNYFGKEIAKRIKLNNGFQDVDVFIPVPLHPKKEFTRGYNQSEALAIGISEEFGIGMDVKSLKRVQHGVSQTKKSRFERWSSIQSTFKINDSIKKYKHIVLVDDVITTGSTIEVIASAIREKHPSVKISVVTLAIT
;
A
#
# COMPACT_ATOMS: atom_id res chain seq x y z
N ILE A 1 10.84 -5.44 -11.29
CA ILE A 1 10.80 -4.01 -10.84
C ILE A 1 11.60 -3.92 -9.56
N SER A 2 12.47 -2.91 -9.50
CA SER A 2 13.27 -2.67 -8.29
C SER A 2 12.43 -1.85 -7.30
N ILE A 3 12.32 -2.33 -6.07
CA ILE A 3 11.85 -1.57 -4.90
C ILE A 3 13.10 -1.14 -4.14
N ASP A 4 13.16 0.14 -3.77
CA ASP A 4 14.38 0.70 -3.15
C ASP A 4 14.57 0.20 -1.71
N GLN A 5 13.51 0.22 -0.91
CA GLN A 5 13.51 -0.31 0.45
C GLN A 5 12.15 -0.95 0.78
N THR A 6 12.18 -1.96 1.64
CA THR A 6 10.95 -2.60 2.14
C THR A 6 11.04 -2.79 3.64
N PHE A 7 9.96 -2.48 4.34
CA PHE A 7 9.80 -2.76 5.75
C PHE A 7 8.50 -3.53 6.01
N ALA A 8 8.60 -4.61 6.77
CA ALA A 8 7.44 -5.35 7.28
C ALA A 8 7.57 -5.47 8.81
N LEU A 9 6.47 -5.19 9.52
CA LEU A 9 6.48 -5.29 10.99
C LEU A 9 6.46 -6.76 11.44
N PHE A 10 5.70 -7.60 10.75
CA PHE A 10 5.54 -9.01 11.06
C PHE A 10 5.83 -9.88 9.84
N PHE A 11 6.46 -11.04 10.08
CA PHE A 11 6.33 -12.16 9.16
C PHE A 11 4.99 -12.84 9.46
N PHE A 12 4.22 -13.09 8.40
CA PHE A 12 2.96 -13.82 8.53
C PHE A 12 3.27 -15.31 8.75
N GLU A 13 3.52 -15.66 9.98
CA GLU A 13 3.37 -17.04 10.40
C GLU A 13 1.87 -17.27 10.68
N LYS A 14 1.38 -18.49 10.46
CA LYS A 14 0.01 -18.90 10.85
C LYS A 14 -0.14 -18.90 12.39
N THR A 15 0.52 -17.95 13.06
CA THR A 15 0.44 -17.77 14.50
C THR A 15 -0.85 -17.05 14.85
N LYS A 16 -1.47 -17.46 15.93
CA LYS A 16 -2.75 -16.92 16.41
C LYS A 16 -2.73 -15.40 16.59
N THR A 17 -1.58 -14.79 16.90
CA THR A 17 -1.45 -13.36 17.19
C THR A 17 -1.51 -12.50 15.93
N THR A 18 -0.69 -12.78 14.90
CA THR A 18 -0.69 -12.01 13.64
C THR A 18 -2.04 -12.11 12.94
N GLN A 19 -2.64 -13.32 12.95
CA GLN A 19 -4.01 -13.50 12.41
C GLN A 19 -5.05 -12.66 13.15
N LYS A 20 -4.98 -12.58 14.48
CA LYS A 20 -5.91 -11.75 15.28
C LYS A 20 -5.77 -10.27 14.94
N VAL A 21 -4.56 -9.74 14.86
CA VAL A 21 -4.31 -8.34 14.49
C VAL A 21 -4.91 -8.03 13.12
N LEU A 22 -4.60 -8.86 12.11
CA LEU A 22 -5.14 -8.69 10.76
C LEU A 22 -6.67 -8.85 10.70
N PHE A 23 -7.23 -9.76 11.50
CA PHE A 23 -8.67 -9.92 11.62
C PHE A 23 -9.32 -8.66 12.20
N HIS A 24 -8.78 -8.10 13.28
CA HIS A 24 -9.29 -6.86 13.88
C HIS A 24 -9.19 -5.70 12.90
N LEU A 25 -8.06 -5.57 12.19
CA LEU A 25 -7.86 -4.55 11.18
C LEU A 25 -8.86 -4.67 10.01
N LYS A 26 -9.24 -5.90 9.61
CA LYS A 26 -10.08 -6.13 8.41
C LYS A 26 -11.59 -6.18 8.69
N TYR A 27 -11.99 -6.59 9.90
CA TYR A 27 -13.39 -6.99 10.14
C TYR A 27 -14.06 -6.33 11.36
N LYS A 28 -13.33 -5.58 12.17
CA LYS A 28 -13.89 -4.95 13.37
C LYS A 28 -14.18 -3.45 13.21
N ASN A 29 -14.09 -2.92 11.99
CA ASN A 29 -14.29 -1.50 11.69
C ASN A 29 -13.58 -0.58 12.71
N ASN A 30 -12.33 -0.89 13.02
CA ASN A 30 -11.55 -0.16 14.01
C ASN A 30 -10.26 0.40 13.39
N PRO A 31 -10.32 1.59 12.78
CA PRO A 31 -9.15 2.24 12.20
C PRO A 31 -8.07 2.63 13.23
N ALA A 32 -8.43 2.76 14.52
CA ALA A 32 -7.46 3.06 15.57
C ALA A 32 -6.38 1.98 15.70
N VAL A 33 -6.71 0.72 15.42
CA VAL A 33 -5.73 -0.38 15.36
C VAL A 33 -4.71 -0.14 14.27
N GLY A 34 -5.15 0.31 13.08
CA GLY A 34 -4.26 0.66 11.97
C GLY A 34 -3.34 1.83 12.33
N ASN A 35 -3.90 2.90 12.90
CA ASN A 35 -3.13 4.07 13.35
C ASN A 35 -2.07 3.67 14.39
N TYR A 36 -2.44 2.87 15.38
CA TYR A 36 -1.50 2.38 16.40
C TYR A 36 -0.33 1.62 15.79
N PHE A 37 -0.61 0.62 14.95
CA PHE A 37 0.45 -0.14 14.29
C PHE A 37 1.26 0.69 13.29
N GLY A 38 0.65 1.69 12.66
CA GLY A 38 1.35 2.65 11.83
C GLY A 38 2.42 3.42 12.61
N LYS A 39 2.09 3.90 13.81
CA LYS A 39 3.06 4.55 14.71
C LYS A 39 4.18 3.59 15.14
N GLU A 40 3.85 2.35 15.48
CA GLU A 40 4.86 1.35 15.86
C GLU A 40 5.80 1.00 14.70
N ILE A 41 5.29 0.88 13.49
CA ILE A 41 6.08 0.73 12.26
C ILE A 41 7.05 1.90 12.10
N ALA A 42 6.54 3.12 12.18
CA ALA A 42 7.33 4.34 11.99
C ALA A 42 8.46 4.47 13.01
N LYS A 43 8.19 4.19 14.30
CA LYS A 43 9.22 4.18 15.36
C LYS A 43 10.34 3.19 15.04
N ARG A 44 10.01 1.98 14.60
CA ARG A 44 11.01 0.95 14.27
C ARG A 44 11.83 1.32 13.03
N ILE A 45 11.21 1.92 12.02
CA ILE A 45 11.92 2.41 10.84
C ILE A 45 12.90 3.51 11.23
N LYS A 46 12.49 4.47 12.05
CA LYS A 46 13.36 5.55 12.55
C LYS A 46 14.55 5.03 13.36
N LEU A 47 14.32 4.07 14.25
CA LEU A 47 15.37 3.45 15.04
C LEU A 47 16.46 2.77 14.20
N ASN A 48 16.12 2.31 13.01
CA ASN A 48 17.04 1.68 12.07
C ASN A 48 17.54 2.62 10.97
N ASN A 49 17.33 3.92 11.10
CA ASN A 49 17.65 4.93 10.07
C ASN A 49 17.08 4.58 8.68
N GLY A 50 15.93 3.91 8.64
CA GLY A 50 15.26 3.54 7.40
C GLY A 50 14.48 4.69 6.79
N PHE A 51 14.24 4.61 5.49
CA PHE A 51 13.42 5.56 4.71
C PHE A 51 13.87 7.02 4.85
N GLN A 52 15.12 7.27 4.51
CA GLN A 52 15.64 8.63 4.39
C GLN A 52 15.02 9.34 3.17
N ASP A 53 14.83 10.65 3.26
CA ASP A 53 14.38 11.53 2.17
C ASP A 53 13.01 11.14 1.58
N VAL A 54 12.08 10.66 2.41
CA VAL A 54 10.71 10.36 2.00
C VAL A 54 9.93 11.67 1.82
N ASP A 55 9.28 11.81 0.67
CA ASP A 55 8.41 12.97 0.39
C ASP A 55 6.97 12.71 0.79
N VAL A 56 6.50 11.45 0.66
CA VAL A 56 5.07 11.14 0.85
C VAL A 56 4.84 9.66 1.16
N PHE A 57 3.82 9.40 1.98
CA PHE A 57 3.22 8.08 2.16
C PHE A 57 1.96 7.95 1.29
N ILE A 58 1.87 6.89 0.50
CA ILE A 58 0.71 6.63 -0.36
C ILE A 58 0.09 5.28 0.03
N PRO A 59 -1.09 5.28 0.66
CA PRO A 59 -1.78 4.04 0.98
C PRO A 59 -2.26 3.35 -0.30
N VAL A 60 -2.07 2.04 -0.36
CA VAL A 60 -2.62 1.22 -1.44
C VAL A 60 -4.15 1.27 -1.38
N PRO A 61 -4.82 1.71 -2.46
CA PRO A 61 -6.27 1.86 -2.43
C PRO A 61 -6.98 0.51 -2.44
N LEU A 62 -7.95 0.39 -1.54
CA LEU A 62 -8.81 -0.77 -1.46
C LEU A 62 -9.85 -0.76 -2.60
N HIS A 63 -10.34 -1.94 -2.98
CA HIS A 63 -11.44 -2.02 -3.93
C HIS A 63 -12.71 -1.41 -3.30
N PRO A 64 -13.47 -0.52 -3.99
CA PRO A 64 -14.60 0.20 -3.40
C PRO A 64 -15.64 -0.68 -2.72
N LYS A 65 -15.96 -1.86 -3.29
CA LYS A 65 -16.85 -2.83 -2.62
C LYS A 65 -16.31 -3.33 -1.28
N LYS A 66 -14.99 -3.57 -1.20
CA LYS A 66 -14.35 -4.00 0.04
C LYS A 66 -14.29 -2.86 1.05
N GLU A 67 -14.03 -1.64 0.61
CA GLU A 67 -14.03 -0.45 1.46
C GLU A 67 -15.41 -0.20 2.04
N PHE A 68 -16.47 -0.29 1.21
CA PHE A 68 -17.85 -0.21 1.68
C PHE A 68 -18.18 -1.28 2.72
N THR A 69 -17.77 -2.54 2.50
CA THR A 69 -18.04 -3.64 3.45
C THR A 69 -17.24 -3.52 4.74
N ARG A 70 -16.01 -2.98 4.69
CA ARG A 70 -15.11 -2.85 5.84
C ARG A 70 -15.27 -1.53 6.59
N GLY A 71 -15.89 -0.52 5.94
CA GLY A 71 -16.08 0.82 6.47
C GLY A 71 -14.87 1.74 6.32
N TYR A 72 -13.70 1.22 5.94
CA TYR A 72 -12.47 2.00 5.76
C TYR A 72 -11.38 1.23 4.97
N ASN A 73 -10.35 1.96 4.55
CA ASN A 73 -9.13 1.39 3.94
C ASN A 73 -8.08 1.14 5.04
N GLN A 74 -7.68 -0.12 5.23
CA GLN A 74 -6.71 -0.54 6.25
C GLN A 74 -5.32 0.08 6.01
N SER A 75 -4.90 0.14 4.74
CA SER A 75 -3.62 0.74 4.35
C SER A 75 -3.60 2.24 4.64
N GLU A 76 -4.75 2.93 4.52
CA GLU A 76 -4.89 4.34 4.90
C GLU A 76 -4.80 4.54 6.40
N ALA A 77 -5.44 3.70 7.20
CA ALA A 77 -5.34 3.77 8.65
C ALA A 77 -3.89 3.57 9.15
N LEU A 78 -3.14 2.66 8.53
CA LEU A 78 -1.71 2.49 8.80
C LEU A 78 -0.92 3.74 8.37
N ALA A 79 -1.18 4.27 7.17
CA ALA A 79 -0.48 5.42 6.63
C ALA A 79 -0.69 6.69 7.47
N ILE A 80 -1.87 6.87 8.08
CA ILE A 80 -2.13 7.96 9.03
C ILE A 80 -1.15 7.89 10.19
N GLY A 81 -1.03 6.74 10.86
CA GLY A 81 -0.12 6.58 12.00
C GLY A 81 1.34 6.76 11.61
N ILE A 82 1.75 6.27 10.43
CA ILE A 82 3.10 6.46 9.91
C ILE A 82 3.37 7.94 9.64
N SER A 83 2.47 8.61 8.94
CA SER A 83 2.55 10.04 8.60
C SER A 83 2.68 10.93 9.84
N GLU A 84 1.84 10.69 10.85
CA GLU A 84 1.88 11.44 12.11
C GLU A 84 3.23 11.29 12.81
N GLU A 85 3.76 10.08 12.88
CA GLU A 85 5.03 9.80 13.56
C GLU A 85 6.24 10.35 12.79
N PHE A 86 6.22 10.30 11.45
CA PHE A 86 7.30 10.88 10.63
C PHE A 86 7.20 12.41 10.47
N GLY A 87 6.02 13.00 10.63
CA GLY A 87 5.77 14.40 10.28
C GLY A 87 5.76 14.64 8.77
N ILE A 88 5.49 13.60 7.97
CA ILE A 88 5.46 13.63 6.49
C ILE A 88 4.03 13.40 6.01
N GLY A 89 3.61 14.15 4.99
CA GLY A 89 2.24 14.07 4.47
C GLY A 89 1.89 12.73 3.81
N MET A 90 0.58 12.53 3.67
CA MET A 90 -0.03 11.39 2.98
C MET A 90 -0.76 11.88 1.72
N ASP A 91 -0.70 11.10 0.62
CA ASP A 91 -1.44 11.39 -0.61
C ASP A 91 -2.37 10.23 -0.98
N VAL A 92 -3.68 10.43 -0.80
CA VAL A 92 -4.74 9.48 -1.17
C VAL A 92 -5.31 9.75 -2.57
N LYS A 93 -4.85 10.80 -3.26
CA LYS A 93 -5.43 11.26 -4.54
C LYS A 93 -4.64 10.80 -5.76
N SER A 94 -3.33 10.67 -5.61
CA SER A 94 -2.41 10.35 -6.72
C SER A 94 -2.52 8.89 -7.20
N LEU A 95 -3.02 7.98 -6.36
CA LEU A 95 -3.23 6.58 -6.68
C LEU A 95 -4.67 6.17 -6.41
N LYS A 96 -5.37 5.69 -7.43
CA LYS A 96 -6.75 5.22 -7.31
C LYS A 96 -6.93 3.83 -7.90
N ARG A 97 -7.74 3.00 -7.26
CA ARG A 97 -8.18 1.73 -7.83
C ARG A 97 -9.41 1.95 -8.71
N VAL A 98 -9.34 1.51 -9.96
CA VAL A 98 -10.44 1.66 -10.92
C VAL A 98 -11.30 0.40 -10.88
N GLN A 99 -12.63 0.58 -10.87
CA GLN A 99 -13.55 -0.54 -11.08
C GLN A 99 -13.55 -0.88 -12.58
N HIS A 100 -13.07 -2.07 -12.94
CA HIS A 100 -13.41 -2.63 -14.24
C HIS A 100 -14.73 -3.35 -14.11
N GLY A 101 -15.72 -2.96 -14.91
CA GLY A 101 -16.89 -3.78 -15.17
C GLY A 101 -16.41 -5.17 -15.62
N VAL A 102 -16.94 -6.22 -14.98
CA VAL A 102 -16.59 -7.60 -15.27
C VAL A 102 -17.03 -7.93 -16.68
N SER A 103 -16.14 -7.78 -17.66
CA SER A 103 -16.28 -8.46 -18.94
C SER A 103 -15.61 -9.83 -18.79
N GLN A 104 -16.42 -10.82 -18.45
CA GLN A 104 -16.03 -12.22 -18.49
C GLN A 104 -16.05 -12.70 -19.94
N THR A 105 -14.97 -12.49 -20.65
CA THR A 105 -14.70 -13.22 -21.89
C THR A 105 -13.25 -13.68 -21.86
N LYS A 106 -12.99 -14.90 -22.35
CA LYS A 106 -11.71 -15.60 -22.39
C LYS A 106 -10.55 -14.68 -22.78
N LYS A 107 -9.78 -14.20 -21.80
CA LYS A 107 -8.64 -13.33 -22.04
C LYS A 107 -7.36 -14.16 -22.13
N SER A 108 -6.53 -13.88 -23.13
CA SER A 108 -5.19 -14.42 -23.27
C SER A 108 -4.26 -13.99 -22.12
N ARG A 109 -3.10 -14.63 -21.96
CA ARG A 109 -2.12 -14.30 -20.91
C ARG A 109 -1.65 -12.84 -20.99
N PHE A 110 -1.55 -12.29 -22.18
CA PHE A 110 -1.17 -10.91 -22.48
C PHE A 110 -2.28 -9.91 -22.07
N GLU A 111 -3.54 -10.25 -22.33
CA GLU A 111 -4.70 -9.43 -21.95
C GLU A 111 -4.96 -9.44 -20.44
N ARG A 112 -4.53 -10.48 -19.71
CA ARG A 112 -4.53 -10.46 -18.24
C ARG A 112 -3.52 -9.46 -17.71
N TRP A 113 -2.35 -9.35 -18.30
CA TRP A 113 -1.32 -8.37 -17.93
C TRP A 113 -1.81 -6.93 -18.15
N SER A 114 -2.35 -6.63 -19.33
CA SER A 114 -2.91 -5.30 -19.63
C SER A 114 -4.13 -4.97 -18.76
N SER A 115 -4.95 -5.97 -18.41
CA SER A 115 -6.11 -5.75 -17.52
C SER A 115 -5.73 -5.52 -16.06
N ILE A 116 -4.58 -6.03 -15.62
CA ILE A 116 -4.05 -5.77 -14.28
C ILE A 116 -3.45 -4.37 -14.20
N GLN A 117 -2.71 -3.92 -15.23
CA GLN A 117 -2.21 -2.53 -15.31
C GLN A 117 -3.35 -1.50 -15.30
N SER A 118 -4.51 -1.82 -15.90
CA SER A 118 -5.68 -0.94 -15.89
C SER A 118 -6.44 -0.90 -14.55
N THR A 119 -6.02 -1.71 -13.56
CA THR A 119 -6.67 -1.76 -12.23
C THR A 119 -6.37 -0.52 -11.39
N PHE A 120 -5.25 0.15 -11.61
CA PHE A 120 -4.86 1.35 -10.88
C PHE A 120 -4.65 2.52 -11.82
N LYS A 121 -5.17 3.68 -11.43
CA LYS A 121 -4.98 4.95 -12.14
C LYS A 121 -4.03 5.82 -11.35
N ILE A 122 -2.93 6.23 -12.00
CA ILE A 122 -1.94 7.13 -11.44
C ILE A 122 -2.21 8.55 -11.96
N ASN A 123 -2.35 9.50 -11.04
CA ASN A 123 -2.48 10.91 -11.36
C ASN A 123 -1.10 11.53 -11.59
N ASP A 124 -1.00 12.51 -12.50
CA ASP A 124 0.26 13.18 -12.81
C ASP A 124 0.82 14.03 -11.66
N SER A 125 0.00 14.34 -10.65
CA SER A 125 0.46 14.96 -9.40
C SER A 125 1.55 14.16 -8.67
N ILE A 126 1.70 12.87 -8.99
CA ILE A 126 2.74 12.00 -8.41
C ILE A 126 4.15 12.45 -8.81
N LYS A 127 4.31 13.14 -9.95
CA LYS A 127 5.61 13.61 -10.48
C LYS A 127 6.32 14.62 -9.59
N LYS A 128 5.62 15.25 -8.65
CA LYS A 128 6.22 16.19 -7.69
C LYS A 128 7.07 15.50 -6.62
N TYR A 129 6.90 14.18 -6.41
CA TYR A 129 7.61 13.44 -5.39
C TYR A 129 8.85 12.75 -5.97
N LYS A 130 9.94 12.76 -5.23
CA LYS A 130 11.20 12.08 -5.56
C LYS A 130 11.28 10.70 -4.89
N HIS A 131 10.73 10.57 -3.68
CA HIS A 131 10.68 9.33 -2.93
C HIS A 131 9.28 9.08 -2.37
N ILE A 132 8.66 8.02 -2.85
CA ILE A 132 7.30 7.57 -2.47
C ILE A 132 7.41 6.32 -1.63
N VAL A 133 6.67 6.26 -0.53
CA VAL A 133 6.49 5.03 0.24
C VAL A 133 5.07 4.52 0.08
N LEU A 134 4.92 3.38 -0.56
CA LEU A 134 3.64 2.67 -0.65
C LEU A 134 3.36 1.97 0.68
N VAL A 135 2.15 2.15 1.21
CA VAL A 135 1.72 1.53 2.47
C VAL A 135 0.63 0.52 2.19
N ASP A 136 0.83 -0.74 2.60
CA ASP A 136 -0.18 -1.80 2.46
C ASP A 136 -0.37 -2.57 3.78
N ASP A 137 -1.52 -3.26 3.94
CA ASP A 137 -1.78 -4.04 5.16
C ASP A 137 -1.02 -5.37 5.13
N VAL A 138 -1.07 -6.11 4.04
CA VAL A 138 -0.42 -7.42 3.89
C VAL A 138 0.11 -7.62 2.48
N ILE A 139 1.39 -7.93 2.38
CA ILE A 139 2.00 -8.36 1.13
C ILE A 139 2.09 -9.89 1.12
N THR A 140 1.47 -10.51 0.11
CA THR A 140 1.56 -11.95 -0.13
C THR A 140 2.52 -12.24 -1.29
N THR A 141 2.04 -12.18 -2.52
CA THR A 141 2.87 -12.38 -3.72
C THR A 141 3.60 -11.13 -4.19
N GLY A 142 3.28 -9.97 -3.62
CA GLY A 142 3.81 -8.68 -4.07
C GLY A 142 3.20 -8.14 -5.38
N SER A 143 2.32 -8.89 -6.05
CA SER A 143 1.77 -8.52 -7.36
C SER A 143 1.05 -7.17 -7.38
N THR A 144 0.36 -6.80 -6.30
CA THR A 144 -0.30 -5.47 -6.18
C THR A 144 0.74 -4.35 -6.20
N ILE A 145 1.79 -4.49 -5.40
CA ILE A 145 2.89 -3.51 -5.33
C ILE A 145 3.62 -3.42 -6.67
N GLU A 146 3.89 -4.57 -7.30
CA GLU A 146 4.55 -4.62 -8.60
C GLU A 146 3.77 -3.84 -9.68
N VAL A 147 2.46 -4.04 -9.76
CA VAL A 147 1.59 -3.34 -10.71
C VAL A 147 1.57 -1.83 -10.45
N ILE A 148 1.44 -1.43 -9.19
CA ILE A 148 1.44 -0.01 -8.81
C ILE A 148 2.80 0.63 -9.12
N ALA A 149 3.89 0.00 -8.74
CA ALA A 149 5.24 0.51 -8.97
C ALA A 149 5.56 0.62 -10.46
N SER A 150 5.12 -0.36 -11.28
CA SER A 150 5.23 -0.28 -12.75
C SER A 150 4.50 0.94 -13.30
N ALA A 151 3.24 1.11 -12.92
CA ALA A 151 2.42 2.21 -13.41
C ALA A 151 2.95 3.60 -12.95
N ILE A 152 3.53 3.66 -11.76
CA ILE A 152 4.18 4.89 -11.28
C ILE A 152 5.42 5.19 -12.12
N ARG A 153 6.31 4.21 -12.34
CA ARG A 153 7.55 4.39 -13.08
C ARG A 153 7.36 4.67 -14.56
N GLU A 154 6.27 4.18 -15.14
CA GLU A 154 5.89 4.55 -16.50
C GLU A 154 5.71 6.07 -16.65
N LYS A 155 5.14 6.72 -15.62
CA LYS A 155 4.94 8.19 -15.59
C LYS A 155 6.11 8.96 -14.99
N HIS A 156 6.87 8.33 -14.12
CA HIS A 156 7.96 8.95 -13.36
C HIS A 156 9.13 7.99 -13.18
N PRO A 157 9.97 7.80 -14.22
CA PRO A 157 11.00 6.75 -14.26
C PRO A 157 12.07 6.85 -13.17
N SER A 158 12.39 8.06 -12.72
CA SER A 158 13.45 8.33 -11.73
C SER A 158 12.98 8.32 -10.27
N VAL A 159 11.69 8.06 -10.01
CA VAL A 159 11.15 8.05 -8.65
C VAL A 159 11.70 6.88 -7.84
N LYS A 160 12.09 7.16 -6.60
CA LYS A 160 12.35 6.10 -5.61
C LYS A 160 11.02 5.58 -5.07
N ILE A 161 10.88 4.26 -4.99
CA ILE A 161 9.68 3.62 -4.47
C ILE A 161 10.09 2.64 -3.37
N SER A 162 9.68 2.96 -2.16
CA SER A 162 9.80 2.07 -1.01
C SER A 162 8.44 1.52 -0.59
N VAL A 163 8.43 0.47 0.20
CA VAL A 163 7.20 -0.22 0.61
C VAL A 163 7.20 -0.47 2.10
N VAL A 164 6.08 -0.19 2.74
CA VAL A 164 5.81 -0.51 4.14
C VAL A 164 4.58 -1.39 4.23
N THR A 165 4.65 -2.43 5.04
CA THR A 165 3.51 -3.30 5.31
C THR A 165 3.44 -3.71 6.77
N LEU A 166 2.23 -4.01 7.25
CA LEU A 166 2.05 -4.60 8.57
C LEU A 166 2.57 -6.04 8.61
N ALA A 167 2.29 -6.82 7.56
CA ALA A 167 2.76 -8.20 7.47
C ALA A 167 3.16 -8.61 6.05
N ILE A 168 4.13 -9.54 5.97
CA ILE A 168 4.54 -10.21 4.73
C ILE A 168 4.44 -11.73 4.91
N THR A 169 3.98 -12.47 3.86
CA THR A 169 3.87 -13.95 3.87
C THR A 169 5.02 -14.58 3.12
#